data_c3713210c5476489f9d7eda5df260008
#
_entry.id   c3713210c5476489f9d7eda5df260008
#
_cell.length_a   1.000
_cell.length_b   1.000
_cell.length_c   1.000
_cell.angle_alpha   90.00
_cell.angle_beta   90.00
_cell.angle_gamma   90.00
#
_symmetry.space_group_name_H-M   'P 1'
#
loop_
_entity.id
_entity.type
_entity.pdbx_description
1 polymer ?
#
loop_
_entity_poly.entity_id
_entity_poly.type
_entity_poly.pdbx_seq_one_letter_code
_entity_poly.pdbx_strand_id
1 'polypeptide(L)'
;DERVLQFYRWVMVNKRAPSTPTHADSAPDMPAQASLDQVSFPHVARFDASATGGDRFWEDYAAGERIAHPQGMTIEEAEHQMATRLYQNTARVHFNQLQQSASRHGRRIVYGGHVISVAHALSFDGLENVLGMAAWNGGSHTNPTFAGDTLFAWSDVLERIDIGRDDIGALRLRLVAVKNVDPSREDVALKVAGEDGRERYHANVVLDLDYVALIPKRAAAG
;
A
#
# COMPACT_ATOMS: atom_id res chain seq x y z
N ASP A 1 -8.21 7.13 28.25
CA ASP A 1 -7.91 7.32 26.81
C ASP A 1 -7.33 6.03 26.26
N GLU A 2 -7.94 5.50 25.23
CA GLU A 2 -7.50 4.26 24.58
C GLU A 2 -6.73 4.62 23.28
N ARG A 3 -5.57 3.99 23.08
CA ARG A 3 -4.78 4.20 21.86
C ARG A 3 -5.39 3.34 20.76
N VAL A 4 -5.94 3.97 19.73
CA VAL A 4 -6.57 3.29 18.58
C VAL A 4 -5.66 3.17 17.36
N LEU A 5 -4.58 3.95 17.30
CA LEU A 5 -3.61 3.91 16.21
C LEU A 5 -2.24 4.38 16.70
N GLN A 6 -1.19 3.68 16.30
CA GLN A 6 0.20 4.11 16.45
C GLN A 6 0.96 3.77 15.18
N PHE A 7 1.69 4.75 14.64
CA PHE A 7 2.56 4.52 13.48
C PHE A 7 3.79 5.41 13.55
N TYR A 8 4.83 5.02 12.83
CA TYR A 8 6.03 5.79 12.61
C TYR A 8 6.23 6.01 11.13
N ARG A 9 6.69 7.19 10.76
CA ARG A 9 6.99 7.50 9.36
C ARG A 9 8.23 8.38 9.27
N TRP A 10 8.95 8.24 8.18
CA TRP A 10 10.07 9.09 7.82
C TRP A 10 9.64 10.01 6.68
N VAL A 11 9.94 11.28 6.83
CA VAL A 11 9.60 12.30 5.82
C VAL A 11 10.86 13.08 5.51
N MET A 12 11.18 13.20 4.23
CA MET A 12 12.28 14.05 3.79
C MET A 12 11.86 15.52 3.89
N VAL A 13 12.59 16.29 4.66
CA VAL A 13 12.36 17.74 4.81
C VAL A 13 13.60 18.47 4.30
N ASN A 14 13.41 19.35 3.31
CA ASN A 14 14.51 20.19 2.83
C ASN A 14 14.92 21.20 3.90
N LYS A 15 16.23 21.31 4.15
CA LYS A 15 16.76 22.33 5.03
C LYS A 15 16.52 23.73 4.44
N ARG A 16 16.13 24.68 5.26
CA ARG A 16 16.01 26.09 4.85
C ARG A 16 17.38 26.70 4.52
N ALA A 17 18.41 26.31 5.29
CA ALA A 17 19.81 26.65 5.01
C ALA A 17 20.65 25.37 5.05
N PRO A 18 21.54 25.14 4.07
CA PRO A 18 22.37 23.92 4.01
C PRO A 18 23.23 23.69 5.26
N SER A 19 23.69 24.78 5.91
CA SER A 19 24.51 24.77 7.11
C SER A 19 23.74 24.45 8.40
N THR A 20 22.41 24.36 8.36
CA THR A 20 21.63 24.00 9.55
C THR A 20 21.98 22.58 9.99
N PRO A 21 22.36 22.35 11.26
CA PRO A 21 22.62 21.00 11.76
C PRO A 21 21.41 20.08 11.54
N THR A 22 21.67 18.83 11.24
CA THR A 22 20.64 17.79 11.28
C THR A 22 20.39 17.40 12.73
N HIS A 23 19.12 17.28 13.13
CA HIS A 23 18.80 16.59 14.37
C HIS A 23 19.22 15.11 14.24
N ALA A 24 19.85 14.58 15.26
CA ALA A 24 20.12 13.17 15.38
C ALA A 24 18.88 12.52 16.04
N ASP A 25 17.84 12.30 15.23
CA ASP A 25 16.68 11.55 15.69
C ASP A 25 17.01 10.06 15.65
N SER A 26 16.83 9.36 16.77
CA SER A 26 16.86 7.91 16.78
C SER A 26 15.48 7.38 16.43
N ALA A 27 15.37 6.61 15.36
CA ALA A 27 14.16 5.84 15.10
C ALA A 27 13.99 4.81 16.23
N PRO A 28 12.76 4.61 16.74
CA PRO A 28 12.52 3.50 17.66
C PRO A 28 12.79 2.17 16.96
N ASP A 29 13.22 1.19 17.75
CA ASP A 29 13.34 -0.18 17.24
C ASP A 29 11.91 -0.72 16.96
N MET A 30 11.65 -1.03 15.71
CA MET A 30 10.32 -1.48 15.26
C MET A 30 10.41 -2.95 14.89
N PRO A 31 9.44 -3.78 15.34
CA PRO A 31 9.37 -5.17 14.91
C PRO A 31 9.14 -5.23 13.39
N ALA A 32 9.71 -6.24 12.74
CA ALA A 32 9.52 -6.47 11.31
C ALA A 32 8.07 -6.83 10.93
N GLN A 33 7.28 -7.25 11.92
CA GLN A 33 5.87 -7.58 11.78
C GLN A 33 5.12 -7.16 13.04
N ALA A 34 3.95 -6.54 12.85
CA ALA A 34 3.07 -6.20 13.97
C ALA A 34 2.52 -7.46 14.64
N SER A 35 2.39 -7.45 15.99
CA SER A 35 1.69 -8.51 16.70
C SER A 35 0.22 -8.50 16.35
N LEU A 36 -0.35 -9.68 16.16
CA LEU A 36 -1.78 -9.90 15.91
C LEU A 36 -2.54 -10.33 17.18
N ASP A 37 -1.88 -10.41 18.33
CA ASP A 37 -2.49 -10.90 19.60
C ASP A 37 -3.64 -10.02 20.10
N GLN A 38 -3.69 -8.77 19.66
CA GLN A 38 -4.70 -7.80 20.06
C GLN A 38 -5.67 -7.43 18.93
N VAL A 39 -5.67 -8.20 17.83
CA VAL A 39 -6.62 -7.96 16.74
C VAL A 39 -8.04 -8.24 17.22
N SER A 40 -8.80 -7.16 17.38
CA SER A 40 -10.22 -7.23 17.67
C SER A 40 -11.00 -7.11 16.37
N PHE A 41 -11.68 -8.19 15.99
CA PHE A 41 -12.57 -8.20 14.84
C PHE A 41 -13.85 -8.97 15.21
N PRO A 42 -15.04 -8.49 14.82
CA PRO A 42 -16.30 -9.18 15.09
C PRO A 42 -16.27 -10.62 14.61
N HIS A 43 -17.01 -11.52 15.30
CA HIS A 43 -17.13 -12.89 14.84
C HIS A 43 -17.91 -12.95 13.52
N VAL A 44 -17.38 -13.68 12.56
CA VAL A 44 -18.00 -13.85 11.23
C VAL A 44 -18.79 -15.17 11.24
N ALA A 45 -20.02 -15.11 11.71
CA ALA A 45 -20.85 -16.30 11.85
C ALA A 45 -21.32 -16.90 10.51
N ARG A 46 -21.52 -16.05 9.52
CA ARG A 46 -21.95 -16.43 8.16
C ARG A 46 -21.38 -15.39 7.18
N PHE A 47 -20.48 -15.83 6.34
CA PHE A 47 -19.91 -15.01 5.26
C PHE A 47 -20.59 -15.38 3.95
N ASP A 48 -21.26 -14.42 3.36
CA ASP A 48 -21.89 -14.59 2.05
C ASP A 48 -20.93 -14.13 0.95
N ALA A 49 -20.19 -15.07 0.37
CA ALA A 49 -19.25 -14.79 -0.72
C ALA A 49 -19.95 -14.28 -2.00
N SER A 50 -21.25 -14.51 -2.16
CA SER A 50 -22.00 -13.96 -3.31
C SER A 50 -22.07 -12.43 -3.27
N ALA A 51 -21.97 -11.82 -2.11
CA ALA A 51 -21.98 -10.36 -1.94
C ALA A 51 -20.69 -9.70 -2.44
N THR A 52 -19.57 -10.41 -2.43
CA THR A 52 -18.26 -9.94 -2.91
C THR A 52 -17.96 -10.45 -4.34
N GLY A 53 -18.53 -11.57 -4.73
CA GLY A 53 -18.23 -12.29 -5.95
C GLY A 53 -16.94 -13.11 -5.88
N GLY A 54 -16.25 -13.14 -4.73
CA GLY A 54 -15.03 -13.91 -4.53
C GLY A 54 -15.30 -15.37 -4.19
N ASP A 55 -14.47 -16.26 -4.68
CA ASP A 55 -14.57 -17.71 -4.43
C ASP A 55 -13.44 -18.23 -3.52
N ARG A 56 -12.46 -17.40 -3.20
CA ARG A 56 -11.28 -17.76 -2.42
C ARG A 56 -11.47 -17.42 -0.93
N PHE A 57 -11.12 -18.38 -0.09
CA PHE A 57 -11.08 -18.27 1.37
C PHE A 57 -9.64 -18.38 1.85
N TRP A 58 -9.41 -18.18 3.13
CA TRP A 58 -8.06 -18.19 3.73
C TRP A 58 -7.24 -19.44 3.33
N GLU A 59 -7.87 -20.60 3.25
CA GLU A 59 -7.21 -21.86 2.92
C GLU A 59 -6.68 -21.93 1.48
N ASP A 60 -7.23 -21.12 0.57
CA ASP A 60 -6.93 -21.16 -0.86
C ASP A 60 -5.69 -20.34 -1.25
N TYR A 61 -5.12 -19.60 -0.30
CA TYR A 61 -3.92 -18.80 -0.52
C TYR A 61 -2.67 -19.55 -0.05
N ALA A 62 -1.57 -19.43 -0.79
CA ALA A 62 -0.28 -20.04 -0.48
C ALA A 62 0.82 -18.98 -0.37
N ALA A 63 1.72 -19.14 0.62
CA ALA A 63 2.92 -18.30 0.70
C ALA A 63 3.77 -18.46 -0.57
N GLY A 64 4.25 -17.34 -1.11
CA GLY A 64 4.98 -17.27 -2.37
C GLY A 64 4.09 -17.10 -3.61
N GLU A 65 2.78 -17.15 -3.47
CA GLU A 65 1.84 -16.87 -4.56
C GLU A 65 1.85 -15.38 -4.91
N ARG A 66 1.82 -15.07 -6.22
CA ARG A 66 1.55 -13.73 -6.74
C ARG A 66 0.15 -13.63 -7.30
N ILE A 67 -0.60 -12.66 -6.83
CA ILE A 67 -1.96 -12.32 -7.26
C ILE A 67 -1.85 -11.08 -8.14
N ALA A 68 -2.11 -11.22 -9.43
CA ALA A 68 -2.16 -10.07 -10.34
C ALA A 68 -3.48 -9.32 -10.16
N HIS A 69 -3.42 -7.98 -10.19
CA HIS A 69 -4.57 -7.08 -10.21
C HIS A 69 -4.58 -6.38 -11.57
N PRO A 70 -5.21 -7.00 -12.61
CA PRO A 70 -4.99 -6.63 -14.02
C PRO A 70 -5.67 -5.32 -14.41
N GLN A 71 -6.57 -4.79 -13.58
CA GLN A 71 -7.26 -3.54 -13.86
C GLN A 71 -6.30 -2.37 -13.68
N GLY A 72 -6.10 -1.57 -14.72
CA GLY A 72 -5.35 -0.33 -14.63
C GLY A 72 -6.24 0.85 -14.28
N MET A 73 -5.75 1.78 -13.46
CA MET A 73 -6.48 3.01 -13.13
C MET A 73 -5.62 4.23 -13.38
N THR A 74 -6.06 5.11 -14.29
CA THR A 74 -5.37 6.39 -14.56
C THR A 74 -5.76 7.40 -13.50
N ILE A 75 -4.77 8.07 -12.92
CA ILE A 75 -5.00 9.10 -11.91
C ILE A 75 -5.38 10.42 -12.59
N GLU A 76 -6.56 10.91 -12.27
CA GLU A 76 -7.04 12.19 -12.77
C GLU A 76 -6.61 13.37 -11.88
N GLU A 77 -6.41 14.53 -12.50
CA GLU A 77 -6.00 15.75 -11.80
C GLU A 77 -7.01 16.19 -10.73
N ALA A 78 -8.31 16.11 -11.05
CA ALA A 78 -9.37 16.52 -10.14
C ALA A 78 -9.49 15.57 -8.94
N GLU A 79 -9.35 14.29 -9.17
CA GLU A 79 -9.51 13.24 -8.16
C GLU A 79 -8.40 13.32 -7.11
N HIS A 80 -7.13 13.40 -7.50
CA HIS A 80 -6.04 13.51 -6.52
C HIS A 80 -6.09 14.83 -5.75
N GLN A 81 -6.55 15.92 -6.37
CA GLN A 81 -6.77 17.19 -5.66
C GLN A 81 -7.91 17.10 -4.67
N MET A 82 -8.99 16.41 -5.01
CA MET A 82 -10.10 16.16 -4.09
C MET A 82 -9.62 15.34 -2.89
N ALA A 83 -8.92 14.24 -3.10
CA ALA A 83 -8.35 13.41 -2.04
C ALA A 83 -7.40 14.22 -1.13
N THR A 84 -6.52 15.03 -1.71
CA THR A 84 -5.61 15.91 -0.95
C THR A 84 -6.35 16.84 0.00
N ARG A 85 -7.47 17.42 -0.44
CA ARG A 85 -8.31 18.33 0.36
C ARG A 85 -9.14 17.60 1.41
N LEU A 86 -9.77 16.48 1.05
CA LEU A 86 -10.59 15.69 1.96
C LEU A 86 -9.77 15.17 3.15
N TYR A 87 -8.55 14.72 2.90
CA TYR A 87 -7.66 14.23 3.94
C TYR A 87 -6.80 15.32 4.59
N GLN A 88 -7.08 16.59 4.26
CA GLN A 88 -6.41 17.78 4.84
C GLN A 88 -4.89 17.68 4.78
N ASN A 89 -4.34 17.18 3.67
CA ASN A 89 -2.90 17.14 3.47
C ASN A 89 -2.34 18.55 3.35
N THR A 90 -1.38 18.90 4.20
CA THR A 90 -0.80 20.25 4.30
C THR A 90 0.48 20.42 3.48
N ALA A 91 0.97 19.39 2.80
CA ALA A 91 2.20 19.48 2.02
C ALA A 91 1.93 20.11 0.65
N ARG A 92 2.48 21.31 0.44
CA ARG A 92 2.27 22.12 -0.78
C ARG A 92 2.65 21.44 -2.08
N VAL A 93 3.55 20.45 -2.01
CA VAL A 93 3.97 19.64 -3.17
C VAL A 93 2.81 18.93 -3.85
N HIS A 94 1.71 18.69 -3.13
CA HIS A 94 0.54 17.98 -3.64
C HIS A 94 -0.55 18.91 -4.18
N PHE A 95 -0.58 20.20 -3.80
CA PHE A 95 -1.72 21.06 -4.16
C PHE A 95 -1.37 22.44 -4.72
N ASN A 96 -0.12 22.94 -4.54
CA ASN A 96 0.24 24.29 -5.00
C ASN A 96 0.99 24.24 -6.34
N GLN A 97 0.24 24.31 -7.44
CA GLN A 97 0.83 24.25 -8.79
C GLN A 97 1.76 25.43 -9.08
N LEU A 98 1.45 26.64 -8.61
CA LEU A 98 2.31 27.80 -8.81
C LEU A 98 3.71 27.57 -8.24
N GLN A 99 3.78 27.04 -7.02
CA GLN A 99 5.05 26.69 -6.38
C GLN A 99 5.74 25.52 -7.11
N GLN A 100 4.97 24.52 -7.53
CA GLN A 100 5.52 23.31 -8.16
C GLN A 100 5.97 23.54 -9.60
N SER A 101 5.52 24.57 -10.27
CA SER A 101 6.03 24.95 -11.60
C SER A 101 7.53 25.23 -11.61
N ALA A 102 8.07 25.72 -10.47
CA ALA A 102 9.51 25.97 -10.30
C ALA A 102 10.27 24.75 -9.73
N SER A 103 9.59 23.64 -9.44
CA SER A 103 10.25 22.43 -8.94
C SER A 103 10.91 21.62 -10.06
N ARG A 104 11.76 20.65 -9.67
CA ARG A 104 12.40 19.72 -10.63
C ARG A 104 11.40 18.95 -11.52
N HIS A 105 10.15 18.82 -11.10
CA HIS A 105 9.11 18.09 -11.82
C HIS A 105 8.18 19.00 -12.65
N GLY A 106 8.17 20.32 -12.40
CA GLY A 106 7.30 21.28 -13.08
C GLY A 106 5.81 21.14 -12.76
N ARG A 107 5.43 20.17 -11.92
CA ARG A 107 4.05 19.84 -11.60
C ARG A 107 3.91 19.22 -10.21
N ARG A 108 2.68 19.17 -9.71
CA ARG A 108 2.35 18.59 -8.40
C ARG A 108 2.56 17.07 -8.43
N ILE A 109 3.05 16.54 -7.32
CA ILE A 109 3.12 15.08 -7.09
C ILE A 109 1.79 14.64 -6.48
N VAL A 110 1.26 13.51 -6.91
CA VAL A 110 0.08 12.87 -6.31
C VAL A 110 0.34 12.57 -4.83
N TYR A 111 -0.64 12.82 -3.99
CA TYR A 111 -0.57 12.51 -2.56
C TYR A 111 -0.41 10.99 -2.36
N GLY A 112 0.57 10.59 -1.55
CA GLY A 112 0.89 9.18 -1.34
C GLY A 112 -0.27 8.35 -0.80
N GLY A 113 -1.10 8.91 0.08
CA GLY A 113 -2.31 8.23 0.57
C GLY A 113 -3.31 7.92 -0.56
N HIS A 114 -3.38 8.77 -1.59
CA HIS A 114 -4.20 8.48 -2.76
C HIS A 114 -3.62 7.32 -3.59
N VAL A 115 -2.30 7.26 -3.76
CA VAL A 115 -1.63 6.12 -4.42
C VAL A 115 -1.91 4.81 -3.67
N ILE A 116 -1.84 4.81 -2.34
CA ILE A 116 -2.20 3.64 -1.53
C ILE A 116 -3.66 3.24 -1.76
N SER A 117 -4.59 4.22 -1.74
CA SER A 117 -6.03 3.97 -1.93
C SER A 117 -6.33 3.35 -3.30
N VAL A 118 -5.71 3.86 -4.37
CA VAL A 118 -5.87 3.31 -5.73
C VAL A 118 -5.30 1.90 -5.82
N ALA A 119 -4.07 1.68 -5.30
CA ALA A 119 -3.45 0.36 -5.29
C ALA A 119 -4.28 -0.67 -4.51
N HIS A 120 -4.82 -0.26 -3.35
CA HIS A 120 -5.69 -1.12 -2.54
C HIS A 120 -7.03 -1.38 -3.22
N ALA A 121 -7.62 -0.39 -3.91
CA ALA A 121 -8.83 -0.60 -4.69
C ALA A 121 -8.62 -1.60 -5.84
N LEU A 122 -7.48 -1.52 -6.54
CA LEU A 122 -7.10 -2.49 -7.57
C LEU A 122 -6.93 -3.90 -6.99
N SER A 123 -6.49 -4.04 -5.74
CA SER A 123 -6.29 -5.34 -5.09
C SER A 123 -7.59 -6.07 -4.74
N PHE A 124 -8.75 -5.43 -4.89
CA PHE A 124 -10.05 -6.11 -4.78
C PHE A 124 -10.12 -7.31 -5.73
N ASP A 125 -9.60 -7.17 -6.93
CA ASP A 125 -9.53 -8.24 -7.93
C ASP A 125 -8.51 -9.32 -7.48
N GLY A 126 -9.01 -10.46 -7.03
CA GLY A 126 -8.26 -11.59 -6.45
C GLY A 126 -8.15 -11.60 -4.92
N LEU A 127 -8.65 -10.55 -4.24
CA LEU A 127 -8.75 -10.45 -2.78
C LEU A 127 -10.15 -9.99 -2.33
N GLU A 128 -11.19 -10.35 -3.07
CA GLU A 128 -12.57 -9.88 -2.92
C GLU A 128 -13.12 -10.14 -1.52
N ASN A 129 -12.70 -11.24 -0.89
CA ASN A 129 -13.19 -11.67 0.40
C ASN A 129 -12.40 -11.09 1.59
N VAL A 130 -11.47 -10.16 1.35
CA VAL A 130 -10.76 -9.47 2.44
C VAL A 130 -11.73 -8.64 3.26
N LEU A 131 -11.78 -8.89 4.56
CA LEU A 131 -12.65 -8.21 5.52
C LEU A 131 -12.11 -6.85 5.96
N GLY A 132 -10.80 -6.71 5.97
CA GLY A 132 -10.13 -5.49 6.36
C GLY A 132 -8.64 -5.68 6.63
N MET A 133 -7.97 -4.57 6.89
CA MET A 133 -6.55 -4.49 7.16
C MET A 133 -6.32 -4.50 8.68
N ALA A 134 -5.64 -5.54 9.20
CA ALA A 134 -5.36 -5.69 10.62
C ALA A 134 -4.12 -4.90 11.06
N ALA A 135 -3.10 -4.82 10.21
CA ALA A 135 -1.84 -4.14 10.55
C ALA A 135 -1.08 -3.71 9.30
N TRP A 136 -0.25 -2.68 9.43
CA TRP A 136 0.78 -2.29 8.47
C TRP A 136 2.14 -2.56 9.08
N ASN A 137 2.92 -3.42 8.43
CA ASN A 137 4.28 -3.75 8.86
C ASN A 137 5.29 -2.71 8.36
N GLY A 138 5.09 -2.23 7.14
CA GLY A 138 5.95 -1.22 6.56
C GLY A 138 5.46 -0.79 5.18
N GLY A 139 6.06 0.25 4.64
CA GLY A 139 5.75 0.72 3.30
C GLY A 139 6.66 1.84 2.82
N SER A 140 6.80 1.93 1.53
CA SER A 140 7.62 2.95 0.87
C SER A 140 6.91 3.49 -0.38
N HIS A 141 6.83 4.81 -0.46
CA HIS A 141 6.61 5.51 -1.73
C HIS A 141 7.97 5.64 -2.41
N THR A 142 8.16 4.92 -3.51
CA THR A 142 9.50 4.73 -4.10
C THR A 142 9.80 5.73 -5.19
N ASN A 143 8.84 6.00 -6.07
CA ASN A 143 8.94 6.97 -7.14
C ASN A 143 7.72 7.90 -7.18
N PRO A 144 7.85 9.13 -7.65
CA PRO A 144 6.73 10.07 -7.73
C PRO A 144 5.70 9.62 -8.75
N THR A 145 4.43 9.82 -8.40
CA THR A 145 3.27 9.62 -9.26
C THR A 145 2.66 10.96 -9.61
N PHE A 146 2.14 11.08 -10.82
CA PHE A 146 1.55 12.31 -11.33
C PHE A 146 0.17 12.04 -11.93
N ALA A 147 -0.67 13.07 -12.03
CA ALA A 147 -1.88 12.99 -12.82
C ALA A 147 -1.55 12.62 -14.27
N GLY A 148 -2.32 11.71 -14.85
CA GLY A 148 -2.07 11.08 -16.14
C GLY A 148 -1.26 9.78 -16.07
N ASP A 149 -0.62 9.44 -14.93
CA ASP A 149 -0.03 8.11 -14.76
C ASP A 149 -1.14 7.07 -14.57
N THR A 150 -1.01 5.92 -15.22
CA THR A 150 -1.89 4.76 -15.00
C THR A 150 -1.22 3.81 -14.03
N LEU A 151 -1.89 3.50 -12.93
CA LEU A 151 -1.43 2.56 -11.92
C LEU A 151 -1.96 1.16 -12.21
N PHE A 152 -1.09 0.17 -12.05
CA PHE A 152 -1.38 -1.25 -11.96
C PHE A 152 -0.82 -1.78 -10.65
N ALA A 153 -1.26 -2.97 -10.22
CA ALA A 153 -0.80 -3.55 -8.98
C ALA A 153 -0.72 -5.07 -9.03
N TRP A 154 0.02 -5.64 -8.07
CA TRP A 154 -0.05 -7.06 -7.70
C TRP A 154 0.15 -7.20 -6.19
N SER A 155 -0.30 -8.32 -5.65
CA SER A 155 -0.01 -8.72 -4.27
C SER A 155 0.80 -10.01 -4.25
N ASP A 156 1.91 -10.03 -3.50
CA ASP A 156 2.62 -11.26 -3.17
C ASP A 156 2.14 -11.74 -1.79
N VAL A 157 1.70 -12.98 -1.67
CA VAL A 157 1.36 -13.60 -0.39
C VAL A 157 2.67 -13.97 0.32
N LEU A 158 3.04 -13.21 1.33
CA LEU A 158 4.27 -13.45 2.09
C LEU A 158 4.08 -14.57 3.11
N GLU A 159 2.91 -14.61 3.76
CA GLU A 159 2.61 -15.59 4.80
C GLU A 159 1.10 -15.78 4.94
N ARG A 160 0.69 -17.01 5.22
CA ARG A 160 -0.65 -17.36 5.66
C ARG A 160 -0.61 -17.64 7.16
N ILE A 161 -1.28 -16.80 7.96
CA ILE A 161 -1.19 -16.78 9.41
C ILE A 161 -2.48 -17.31 10.02
N ASP A 162 -2.37 -18.38 10.80
CA ASP A 162 -3.48 -18.83 11.64
C ASP A 162 -3.48 -18.04 12.94
N ILE A 163 -4.54 -17.26 13.16
CA ILE A 163 -4.71 -16.42 14.36
C ILE A 163 -5.52 -17.13 15.46
N GLY A 164 -5.68 -18.47 15.36
CA GLY A 164 -6.38 -19.26 16.38
C GLY A 164 -7.90 -19.09 16.39
N ARG A 165 -8.48 -18.61 15.29
CA ARG A 165 -9.94 -18.46 15.12
C ARG A 165 -10.44 -19.42 14.04
N ASP A 166 -11.67 -19.90 14.20
CA ASP A 166 -12.33 -20.84 13.27
C ASP A 166 -12.95 -20.14 12.09
N ASP A 167 -13.33 -18.86 12.26
CA ASP A 167 -14.08 -18.08 11.28
C ASP A 167 -13.19 -17.25 10.34
N ILE A 168 -12.05 -16.76 10.82
CA ILE A 168 -11.11 -15.93 10.04
C ILE A 168 -9.67 -16.34 10.24
N GLY A 169 -8.85 -16.11 9.23
CA GLY A 169 -7.40 -16.14 9.28
C GLY A 169 -6.81 -14.82 8.80
N ALA A 170 -5.50 -14.74 8.77
CA ALA A 170 -4.78 -13.56 8.29
C ALA A 170 -3.83 -13.92 7.15
N LEU A 171 -3.63 -12.97 6.23
CA LEU A 171 -2.64 -13.02 5.17
C LEU A 171 -1.68 -11.84 5.35
N ARG A 172 -0.38 -12.12 5.40
CA ARG A 172 0.62 -11.07 5.22
C ARG A 172 0.87 -10.90 3.73
N LEU A 173 0.62 -9.72 3.24
CA LEU A 173 0.65 -9.39 1.82
C LEU A 173 1.67 -8.27 1.55
N ARG A 174 2.38 -8.37 0.42
CA ARG A 174 3.10 -7.26 -0.16
C ARG A 174 2.31 -6.72 -1.33
N LEU A 175 1.70 -5.55 -1.20
CA LEU A 175 1.05 -4.84 -2.30
C LEU A 175 2.07 -3.94 -2.99
N VAL A 176 2.31 -4.19 -4.27
CA VAL A 176 3.18 -3.37 -5.11
C VAL A 176 2.34 -2.66 -6.14
N ALA A 177 2.51 -1.33 -6.24
CA ALA A 177 1.94 -0.59 -7.36
C ALA A 177 3.04 -0.11 -8.30
N VAL A 178 2.75 -0.22 -9.59
CA VAL A 178 3.59 0.25 -10.69
C VAL A 178 2.82 1.24 -11.54
N LYS A 179 3.53 2.14 -12.21
CA LYS A 179 2.92 3.12 -13.11
C LYS A 179 3.36 2.90 -14.55
N ASN A 180 2.42 3.12 -15.49
CA ASN A 180 2.66 3.18 -16.93
C ASN A 180 3.31 1.90 -17.50
N VAL A 181 3.09 0.76 -16.85
CA VAL A 181 3.49 -0.56 -17.29
C VAL A 181 2.48 -1.58 -16.79
N ASP A 182 2.01 -2.45 -17.65
CA ASP A 182 1.08 -3.52 -17.30
C ASP A 182 1.86 -4.78 -16.90
N PRO A 183 1.89 -5.16 -15.62
CA PRO A 183 2.67 -6.30 -15.14
C PRO A 183 2.11 -7.66 -15.60
N SER A 184 0.94 -7.70 -16.22
CA SER A 184 0.41 -8.91 -16.87
C SER A 184 1.04 -9.15 -18.25
N ARG A 185 1.67 -8.13 -18.84
CA ARG A 185 2.28 -8.16 -20.17
C ARG A 185 3.79 -8.06 -20.15
N GLU A 186 4.33 -7.41 -19.12
CA GLU A 186 5.76 -7.18 -18.96
C GLU A 186 6.20 -7.60 -17.56
N ASP A 187 7.30 -8.35 -17.46
CA ASP A 187 7.87 -8.70 -16.15
C ASP A 187 8.54 -7.47 -15.55
N VAL A 188 8.01 -7.01 -14.43
CA VAL A 188 8.53 -5.84 -13.71
C VAL A 188 9.20 -6.31 -12.42
N ALA A 189 10.52 -6.23 -12.39
CA ALA A 189 11.26 -6.48 -11.16
C ALA A 189 10.96 -5.41 -10.11
N LEU A 190 10.76 -5.81 -8.85
CA LEU A 190 10.57 -4.87 -7.73
C LEU A 190 11.79 -3.95 -7.59
N LYS A 191 12.98 -4.54 -7.70
CA LYS A 191 14.27 -3.84 -7.60
C LYS A 191 15.20 -4.24 -8.72
N VAL A 192 16.08 -3.31 -9.07
CA VAL A 192 17.11 -3.47 -10.09
C VAL A 192 18.46 -3.01 -9.55
N ALA A 193 19.55 -3.56 -10.09
CA ALA A 193 20.89 -3.09 -9.77
C ALA A 193 21.09 -1.68 -10.36
N GLY A 194 21.50 -0.73 -9.55
CA GLY A 194 21.94 0.58 -9.99
C GLY A 194 23.35 0.56 -10.55
N GLU A 195 23.78 1.62 -11.22
CA GLU A 195 25.14 1.78 -11.77
C GLU A 195 26.25 1.68 -10.70
N ASP A 196 25.90 2.01 -9.44
CA ASP A 196 26.79 1.91 -8.29
C ASP A 196 26.76 0.51 -7.61
N GLY A 197 26.08 -0.47 -8.23
CA GLY A 197 25.91 -1.82 -7.72
C GLY A 197 24.93 -1.94 -6.55
N ARG A 198 24.27 -0.85 -6.12
CA ARG A 198 23.25 -0.89 -5.07
C ARG A 198 21.89 -1.22 -5.67
N GLU A 199 21.12 -2.03 -4.96
CA GLU A 199 19.72 -2.26 -5.33
C GLU A 199 18.90 -0.98 -5.17
N ARG A 200 18.08 -0.70 -6.18
CA ARG A 200 17.10 0.39 -6.20
C ARG A 200 15.77 -0.14 -6.69
N TYR A 201 14.68 0.48 -6.26
CA TYR A 201 13.38 0.16 -6.84
C TYR A 201 13.38 0.46 -8.34
N HIS A 202 12.73 -0.39 -9.11
CA HIS A 202 12.52 -0.15 -10.53
C HIS A 202 11.80 1.19 -10.75
N ALA A 203 12.12 1.91 -11.83
CA ALA A 203 11.61 3.27 -12.06
C ALA A 203 10.08 3.36 -12.12
N ASN A 204 9.42 2.30 -12.53
CA ASN A 204 7.96 2.23 -12.59
C ASN A 204 7.31 1.84 -11.25
N VAL A 205 8.04 1.29 -10.28
CA VAL A 205 7.49 0.98 -8.95
C VAL A 205 7.26 2.27 -8.18
N VAL A 206 6.04 2.50 -7.71
CA VAL A 206 5.64 3.71 -6.99
C VAL A 206 5.24 3.44 -5.54
N LEU A 207 4.86 2.20 -5.22
CA LEU A 207 4.48 1.76 -3.88
C LEU A 207 4.99 0.34 -3.63
N ASP A 208 5.54 0.11 -2.44
CA ASP A 208 5.81 -1.21 -1.86
C ASP A 208 5.24 -1.17 -0.43
N LEU A 209 4.19 -1.95 -0.15
CA LEU A 209 3.45 -1.93 1.11
C LEU A 209 3.35 -3.35 1.67
N ASP A 210 3.87 -3.57 2.89
CA ASP A 210 3.73 -4.82 3.65
C ASP A 210 2.65 -4.64 4.70
N TYR A 211 1.58 -5.42 4.62
CA TYR A 211 0.44 -5.34 5.52
C TYR A 211 -0.17 -6.70 5.81
N VAL A 212 -1.03 -6.75 6.82
CA VAL A 212 -1.79 -7.94 7.18
C VAL A 212 -3.26 -7.70 6.94
N ALA A 213 -3.88 -8.56 6.13
CA ALA A 213 -5.30 -8.58 5.84
C ALA A 213 -5.99 -9.73 6.58
N LEU A 214 -7.22 -9.49 7.03
CA LEU A 214 -8.11 -10.52 7.56
C LEU A 214 -9.00 -11.07 6.45
N ILE A 215 -9.18 -12.37 6.43
CA ILE A 215 -9.98 -13.04 5.41
C ILE A 215 -10.77 -14.19 6.04
N PRO A 216 -12.02 -14.45 5.60
CA PRO A 216 -12.82 -15.54 6.17
C PRO A 216 -12.19 -16.90 5.85
N LYS A 217 -12.31 -17.82 6.79
CA LYS A 217 -12.07 -19.25 6.58
C LYS A 217 -13.29 -19.89 5.93
N ARG A 218 -13.09 -20.98 5.21
CA ARG A 218 -14.16 -21.73 4.54
C ARG A 218 -15.25 -22.20 5.52
N ALA A 219 -14.88 -22.46 6.76
CA ALA A 219 -15.83 -22.83 7.82
C ALA A 219 -16.84 -21.70 8.15
N ALA A 220 -16.53 -20.43 7.83
CA ALA A 220 -17.45 -19.31 8.01
C ALA A 220 -18.36 -19.07 6.80
N ALA A 221 -18.20 -19.80 5.68
CA ALA A 221 -19.06 -19.68 4.51
C ALA A 221 -20.48 -20.08 4.85
N GLY A 222 -21.46 -19.24 4.49
CA GLY A 222 -22.88 -19.45 4.74
C GLY A 222 -23.66 -19.99 3.56
#